data_35ea5571db813f30eeca75f0bb0424cb
#
_entry.id   35ea5571db813f30eeca75f0bb0424cb
#
_cell.length_a   1.000
_cell.length_b   1.000
_cell.length_c   1.000
_cell.angle_alpha   90.00
_cell.angle_beta   90.00
_cell.angle_gamma   90.00
#
_symmetry.space_group_name_H-M   'P 1'
#
loop_
_entity.id
_entity.type
_entity.pdbx_description
1 polymer ?
#
loop_
_entity_poly.entity_id
_entity_poly.type
_entity_poly.pdbx_seq_one_letter_code
_entity_poly.pdbx_strand_id
1 'polypeptide(L)'
;VQGVDVWLNTPRRPNEASGTSGQKAALNGVLNFSVLDGWWREGFNGKNGWAIGDEQDRETNELQDAADAESLYDTLENKIIPLYYEFRSADGLPSDWIAVMKESMRTLSPRFSIQRMVKEYTERMYLPTER
;
A
#
# COMPACT_ATOMS: atom_id res chain seq x y z
N VAL A 1 6.43 10.14 -8.38
CA VAL A 1 7.06 9.24 -7.37
C VAL A 1 8.54 9.50 -7.15
N GLN A 2 9.18 10.33 -7.96
CA GLN A 2 10.59 10.71 -7.72
C GLN A 2 10.66 11.70 -6.54
N GLY A 3 11.61 11.46 -5.61
CA GLY A 3 11.86 12.36 -4.48
C GLY A 3 10.89 12.20 -3.30
N VAL A 4 10.20 11.07 -3.19
CA VAL A 4 9.37 10.73 -2.03
C VAL A 4 9.66 9.31 -1.56
N ASP A 5 9.58 9.08 -0.26
CA ASP A 5 9.84 7.79 0.38
C ASP A 5 8.54 7.08 0.77
N VAL A 6 7.50 7.84 1.06
CA VAL A 6 6.17 7.36 1.43
C VAL A 6 5.11 7.96 0.50
N TRP A 7 4.21 7.12 0.04
CA TRP A 7 3.02 7.51 -0.72
C TRP A 7 1.80 7.45 0.18
N LEU A 8 1.40 8.62 0.67
CA LEU A 8 0.22 8.77 1.52
C LEU A 8 -1.04 8.86 0.67
N ASN A 9 -2.05 8.05 1.00
CA ASN A 9 -3.34 8.05 0.34
C ASN A 9 -4.47 7.87 1.35
N THR A 10 -5.41 8.80 1.39
CA THR A 10 -6.50 8.87 2.38
C THR A 10 -7.88 8.90 1.72
N PRO A 11 -8.25 7.90 0.92
CA PRO A 11 -9.59 7.85 0.35
C PRO A 11 -10.64 7.61 1.45
N ARG A 12 -11.84 8.10 1.23
CA ARG A 12 -13.02 7.67 2.00
C ARG A 12 -13.61 6.45 1.33
N ARG A 13 -13.66 5.33 2.03
CA ARG A 13 -14.32 4.13 1.52
C ARG A 13 -15.82 4.38 1.31
N PRO A 14 -16.43 3.84 0.25
CA PRO A 14 -15.84 3.03 -0.83
C PRO A 14 -15.50 3.86 -2.10
N ASN A 15 -15.13 5.11 -1.96
CA ASN A 15 -15.09 6.09 -3.05
C ASN A 15 -13.76 6.14 -3.85
N GLU A 16 -12.78 5.31 -3.53
CA GLU A 16 -11.54 5.25 -4.33
C GLU A 16 -11.79 4.57 -5.68
N ALA A 17 -11.40 5.24 -6.77
CA ALA A 17 -11.69 4.74 -8.12
C ALA A 17 -10.74 3.62 -8.58
N SER A 18 -9.43 3.80 -8.55
CA SER A 18 -8.48 2.85 -9.15
C SER A 18 -7.18 2.62 -8.38
N GLY A 19 -6.71 3.57 -7.57
CA GLY A 19 -5.48 3.46 -6.77
C GLY A 19 -4.18 3.29 -7.56
N THR A 20 -4.15 3.59 -8.88
CA THR A 20 -2.98 3.35 -9.74
C THR A 20 -1.74 4.14 -9.32
N SER A 21 -1.90 5.26 -8.64
CA SER A 21 -0.79 6.05 -8.10
C SER A 21 0.01 5.27 -7.05
N GLY A 22 -0.66 4.59 -6.14
CA GLY A 22 -0.04 3.72 -5.14
C GLY A 22 0.66 2.50 -5.77
N GLN A 23 0.09 1.92 -6.82
CA GLN A 23 0.72 0.84 -7.58
C GLN A 23 2.02 1.30 -8.26
N LYS A 24 2.01 2.50 -8.85
CA LYS A 24 3.22 3.12 -9.43
C LYS A 24 4.28 3.42 -8.37
N ALA A 25 3.86 3.87 -7.19
CA ALA A 25 4.75 4.09 -6.06
C ALA A 25 5.45 2.78 -5.67
N ALA A 26 4.71 1.70 -5.48
CA ALA A 26 5.25 0.38 -5.14
C ALA A 26 6.26 -0.14 -6.18
N LEU A 27 5.97 0.03 -7.48
CA LEU A 27 6.89 -0.34 -8.57
C LEU A 27 8.21 0.44 -8.54
N ASN A 28 8.21 1.64 -7.96
CA ASN A 28 9.39 2.49 -7.84
C ASN A 28 10.06 2.42 -6.45
N GLY A 29 9.67 1.47 -5.61
CA GLY A 29 10.24 1.28 -4.28
C GLY A 29 9.74 2.27 -3.23
N VAL A 30 8.75 3.11 -3.56
CA VAL A 30 8.09 4.01 -2.62
C VAL A 30 7.05 3.24 -1.81
N LEU A 31 7.05 3.40 -0.49
CA LEU A 31 6.19 2.64 0.40
C LEU A 31 4.79 3.25 0.51
N ASN A 32 3.77 2.42 0.39
CA ASN A 32 2.39 2.86 0.54
C ASN A 32 2.01 2.97 2.02
N PHE A 33 1.39 4.09 2.35
CA PHE A 33 0.70 4.35 3.60
C PHE A 33 -0.71 4.82 3.28
N SER A 34 -1.68 3.94 3.36
CA SER A 34 -3.01 4.18 2.81
C SER A 34 -4.11 3.54 3.63
N VAL A 35 -5.30 4.14 3.56
CA VAL A 35 -6.54 3.49 4.00
C VAL A 35 -6.68 2.17 3.26
N LEU A 36 -7.18 1.13 3.95
CA LEU A 36 -7.45 -0.20 3.39
C LEU A 36 -8.68 -0.14 2.48
N ASP A 37 -8.45 0.32 1.25
CA ASP A 37 -9.47 0.40 0.21
C ASP A 37 -8.92 -0.08 -1.13
N GLY A 38 -9.80 -0.49 -2.04
CA GLY A 38 -9.46 -0.92 -3.37
C GLY A 38 -8.30 -1.93 -3.42
N TRP A 39 -7.31 -1.65 -4.25
CA TRP A 39 -6.16 -2.52 -4.45
C TRP A 39 -5.30 -2.73 -3.19
N TRP A 40 -5.24 -1.71 -2.29
CA TRP A 40 -4.42 -1.79 -1.08
C TRP A 40 -4.98 -2.79 -0.07
N ARG A 41 -6.30 -2.92 0.03
CA ARG A 41 -6.94 -3.96 0.83
C ARG A 41 -6.53 -5.37 0.39
N GLU A 42 -6.35 -5.55 -0.91
CA GLU A 42 -5.89 -6.84 -1.47
C GLU A 42 -4.38 -7.03 -1.33
N GLY A 43 -3.60 -5.96 -1.49
CA GLY A 43 -2.14 -6.01 -1.57
C GLY A 43 -1.43 -5.97 -0.23
N PHE A 44 -2.01 -5.31 0.76
CA PHE A 44 -1.41 -5.15 2.08
C PHE A 44 -1.27 -6.49 2.82
N ASN A 45 -0.08 -6.78 3.34
CA ASN A 45 0.22 -8.01 4.06
C ASN A 45 0.80 -7.78 5.48
N GLY A 46 0.76 -6.54 5.98
CA GLY A 46 1.31 -6.15 7.27
C GLY A 46 2.82 -5.92 7.30
N LYS A 47 3.55 -6.17 6.20
CA LYS A 47 5.02 -6.04 6.09
C LYS A 47 5.49 -5.22 4.90
N ASN A 48 4.60 -4.88 3.98
CA ASN A 48 4.92 -4.25 2.70
C ASN A 48 4.48 -2.79 2.60
N GLY A 49 4.22 -2.15 3.73
CA GLY A 49 3.75 -0.78 3.89
C GLY A 49 2.91 -0.65 5.14
N TRP A 50 2.06 0.38 5.20
CA TRP A 50 1.22 0.65 6.37
C TRP A 50 -0.23 0.91 5.98
N ALA A 51 -1.14 0.46 6.87
CA ALA A 51 -2.56 0.74 6.78
C ALA A 51 -2.94 1.95 7.65
N ILE A 52 -3.92 2.71 7.19
CA ILE A 52 -4.61 3.76 7.96
C ILE A 52 -5.98 3.22 8.32
N GLY A 53 -6.36 3.36 9.59
CA GLY A 53 -7.65 2.89 10.09
C GLY A 53 -7.75 1.37 10.19
N ASP A 54 -8.95 0.92 10.40
CA ASP A 54 -9.33 -0.49 10.42
C ASP A 54 -10.37 -0.77 9.32
N GLU A 55 -10.82 -2.02 9.23
CA GLU A 55 -11.86 -2.40 8.25
C GLU A 55 -13.28 -2.13 8.74
N GLN A 56 -13.46 -1.49 9.90
CA GLN A 56 -14.79 -1.19 10.44
C GLN A 56 -15.34 0.10 9.83
N ASP A 57 -16.56 0.04 9.35
CA ASP A 57 -17.28 1.22 8.90
C ASP A 57 -17.94 1.89 10.11
N ARG A 58 -17.77 3.20 10.23
CA ARG A 58 -18.40 4.01 11.28
C ARG A 58 -19.75 4.54 10.82
N GLU A 59 -20.61 4.89 11.79
CA GLU A 59 -21.95 5.39 11.51
C GLU A 59 -21.97 6.74 10.76
N THR A 60 -20.96 7.57 10.96
CA THR A 60 -20.85 8.87 10.29
C THR A 60 -19.44 9.08 9.71
N ASN A 61 -19.34 9.98 8.72
CA ASN A 61 -18.08 10.35 8.12
C ASN A 61 -17.13 11.02 9.12
N GLU A 62 -17.67 11.83 10.04
CA GLU A 62 -16.88 12.52 11.07
C GLU A 62 -16.22 11.53 12.03
N LEU A 63 -16.93 10.47 12.43
CA LEU A 63 -16.38 9.41 13.27
C LEU A 63 -15.32 8.59 12.51
N GLN A 64 -15.55 8.34 11.22
CA GLN A 64 -14.59 7.66 10.38
C GLN A 64 -13.32 8.51 10.21
N ASP A 65 -13.47 9.78 9.86
CA ASP A 65 -12.34 10.71 9.68
C ASP A 65 -11.51 10.85 10.97
N ALA A 66 -12.16 10.91 12.14
CA ALA A 66 -11.47 11.00 13.42
C ALA A 66 -10.65 9.73 13.73
N ALA A 67 -11.23 8.56 13.51
CA ALA A 67 -10.53 7.29 13.71
C ALA A 67 -9.38 7.09 12.73
N ASP A 68 -9.57 7.44 11.47
CA ASP A 68 -8.53 7.35 10.45
C ASP A 68 -7.39 8.35 10.72
N ALA A 69 -7.71 9.58 11.20
CA ALA A 69 -6.71 10.56 11.59
C ALA A 69 -5.86 10.08 12.78
N GLU A 70 -6.50 9.54 13.83
CA GLU A 70 -5.78 8.97 14.98
C GLU A 70 -4.83 7.84 14.54
N SER A 71 -5.33 6.90 13.74
CA SER A 71 -4.54 5.80 13.19
C SER A 71 -3.38 6.29 12.32
N LEU A 72 -3.61 7.34 11.51
CA LEU A 72 -2.58 7.93 10.66
C LEU A 72 -1.46 8.52 11.50
N TYR A 73 -1.78 9.37 12.48
CA TYR A 73 -0.77 10.01 13.33
C TYR A 73 -0.02 9.00 14.18
N ASP A 74 -0.72 8.05 14.82
CA ASP A 74 -0.07 6.98 15.59
C ASP A 74 0.92 6.18 14.73
N THR A 75 0.50 5.76 13.55
CA THR A 75 1.37 5.00 12.65
C THR A 75 2.55 5.84 12.14
N LEU A 76 2.33 7.10 11.80
CA LEU A 76 3.39 7.99 11.34
C LEU A 76 4.44 8.23 12.43
N GLU A 77 4.00 8.59 13.64
CA GLU A 77 4.88 8.97 14.75
C GLU A 77 5.59 7.75 15.38
N ASN A 78 4.89 6.63 15.55
CA ASN A 78 5.39 5.50 16.31
C ASN A 78 5.96 4.36 15.45
N LYS A 79 5.75 4.37 14.13
CA LYS A 79 6.24 3.32 13.23
C LYS A 79 7.08 3.86 12.08
N ILE A 80 6.55 4.81 11.30
CA ILE A 80 7.19 5.26 10.05
C ILE A 80 8.42 6.12 10.35
N ILE A 81 8.27 7.16 11.16
CA ILE A 81 9.36 8.09 11.49
C ILE A 81 10.52 7.37 12.19
N PRO A 82 10.30 6.56 13.24
CA PRO A 82 11.40 5.84 13.88
C PRO A 82 12.08 4.87 12.91
N LEU A 83 11.33 4.12 12.11
CA LEU A 83 11.88 3.17 11.16
C LEU A 83 12.80 3.86 10.13
N TYR A 84 12.43 5.06 9.69
CA TYR A 84 13.20 5.80 8.69
C TYR A 84 14.44 6.47 9.29
N TYR A 85 14.34 7.09 10.46
CA TYR A 85 15.40 7.93 11.03
C TYR A 85 16.28 7.27 12.08
N GLU A 86 15.73 6.34 12.89
CA GLU A 86 16.41 5.83 14.09
C GLU A 86 17.10 4.49 13.85
N PHE A 87 16.48 3.60 13.06
CA PHE A 87 17.00 2.25 12.84
C PHE A 87 18.00 2.20 11.70
N ARG A 88 19.29 2.26 12.05
CA ARG A 88 20.41 2.21 11.09
C ARG A 88 21.32 1.04 11.42
N SER A 89 21.77 0.33 10.36
CA SER A 89 22.82 -0.68 10.48
C SER A 89 24.20 -0.02 10.69
N ALA A 90 25.20 -0.84 10.97
CA ALA A 90 26.56 -0.37 11.25
C ALA A 90 27.20 0.44 10.08
N ASP A 91 26.74 0.22 8.86
CA ASP A 91 27.11 0.97 7.65
C ASP A 91 26.27 2.24 7.40
N GLY A 92 25.39 2.59 8.35
CA GLY A 92 24.53 3.76 8.29
C GLY A 92 23.28 3.62 7.40
N LEU A 93 23.04 2.44 6.82
CA LEU A 93 21.87 2.20 5.97
C LEU A 93 20.61 1.91 6.81
N PRO A 94 19.41 2.34 6.37
CA PRO A 94 18.15 2.02 7.02
C PRO A 94 17.70 0.61 6.64
N SER A 95 18.36 -0.40 7.20
CA SER A 95 18.17 -1.82 6.82
C SER A 95 16.73 -2.29 6.92
N ASP A 96 16.03 -1.89 7.98
CA ASP A 96 14.65 -2.28 8.21
C ASP A 96 13.69 -1.60 7.23
N TRP A 97 13.95 -0.33 6.91
CA TRP A 97 13.25 0.37 5.83
C TRP A 97 13.42 -0.33 4.48
N ILE A 98 14.66 -0.67 4.15
CA ILE A 98 15.00 -1.40 2.91
C ILE A 98 14.32 -2.78 2.89
N ALA A 99 14.18 -3.45 4.03
CA ALA A 99 13.45 -4.71 4.12
C ALA A 99 11.97 -4.55 3.74
N VAL A 100 11.31 -3.49 4.22
CA VAL A 100 9.93 -3.17 3.83
C VAL A 100 9.83 -2.83 2.34
N MET A 101 10.79 -2.06 1.78
CA MET A 101 10.83 -1.78 0.35
C MET A 101 10.94 -3.05 -0.50
N LYS A 102 11.83 -3.96 -0.13
CA LYS A 102 12.00 -5.26 -0.81
C LYS A 102 10.72 -6.10 -0.74
N GLU A 103 10.08 -6.15 0.43
CA GLU A 103 8.83 -6.87 0.62
C GLU A 103 7.70 -6.25 -0.22
N SER A 104 7.60 -4.92 -0.26
CA SER A 104 6.66 -4.21 -1.10
C SER A 104 6.82 -4.58 -2.57
N MET A 105 8.02 -4.42 -3.12
CA MET A 105 8.28 -4.76 -4.52
C MET A 105 8.03 -6.25 -4.82
N ARG A 106 8.50 -7.14 -3.94
CA ARG A 106 8.37 -8.59 -4.12
C ARG A 106 6.92 -9.07 -4.17
N THR A 107 6.06 -8.49 -3.34
CA THR A 107 4.66 -8.93 -3.20
C THR A 107 3.70 -8.20 -4.12
N LEU A 108 3.92 -6.90 -4.36
CA LEU A 108 2.97 -6.06 -5.08
C LEU A 108 3.24 -6.03 -6.59
N SER A 109 4.52 -5.96 -7.00
CA SER A 109 4.84 -5.81 -8.42
C SER A 109 4.32 -6.97 -9.30
N PRO A 110 4.52 -8.24 -8.94
CA PRO A 110 3.97 -9.33 -9.77
C PRO A 110 2.45 -9.40 -9.71
N ARG A 111 1.85 -9.10 -8.54
CA ARG A 111 0.41 -9.23 -8.34
C ARG A 111 -0.39 -8.17 -9.08
N PHE A 112 0.09 -6.93 -9.10
CA PHE A 112 -0.60 -5.79 -9.71
C PHE A 112 0.05 -5.33 -11.02
N SER A 113 0.65 -6.25 -11.77
CA SER A 113 1.25 -5.98 -13.06
C SER A 113 0.24 -6.07 -14.21
N ILE A 114 0.42 -5.21 -15.22
CA ILE A 114 -0.34 -5.30 -16.48
C ILE A 114 -0.12 -6.66 -17.15
N GLN A 115 1.08 -7.20 -17.09
CA GLN A 115 1.40 -8.50 -17.67
C GLN A 115 0.52 -9.62 -17.10
N ARG A 116 0.34 -9.68 -15.76
CA ARG A 116 -0.56 -10.64 -15.12
C ARG A 116 -2.00 -10.40 -15.56
N MET A 117 -2.45 -9.15 -15.55
CA MET A 117 -3.81 -8.79 -15.95
C MET A 117 -4.12 -9.24 -17.38
N VAL A 118 -3.26 -8.93 -18.33
CA VAL A 118 -3.44 -9.31 -19.74
C VAL A 118 -3.46 -10.83 -19.88
N LYS A 119 -2.55 -11.53 -19.20
CA LYS A 119 -2.52 -13.00 -19.21
C LYS A 119 -3.85 -13.61 -18.72
N GLU A 120 -4.32 -13.16 -17.56
CA GLU A 120 -5.56 -13.68 -16.97
C GLU A 120 -6.79 -13.34 -17.83
N TYR A 121 -6.87 -12.15 -18.42
CA TYR A 121 -7.95 -11.80 -19.35
C TYR A 121 -7.89 -12.65 -20.61
N THR A 122 -6.70 -12.89 -21.15
CA THR A 122 -6.53 -13.75 -22.31
C THR A 122 -7.03 -15.16 -22.04
N GLU A 123 -6.57 -15.76 -20.94
CA GLU A 123 -6.89 -17.14 -20.59
C GLU A 123 -8.35 -17.33 -20.17
N ARG A 124 -8.93 -16.35 -19.46
CA ARG A 124 -10.27 -16.51 -18.85
C ARG A 124 -11.41 -15.93 -19.68
N MET A 125 -11.13 -14.96 -20.56
CA MET A 125 -12.17 -14.21 -21.25
C MET A 125 -12.05 -14.25 -22.78
N TYR A 126 -10.84 -14.20 -23.33
CA TYR A 126 -10.65 -14.08 -24.76
C TYR A 126 -10.42 -15.42 -25.46
N LEU A 127 -9.75 -16.36 -24.83
CA LEU A 127 -9.64 -17.70 -25.38
C LEU A 127 -10.91 -18.50 -25.05
N PRO A 128 -11.59 -19.10 -26.05
CA PRO A 128 -12.70 -19.97 -25.77
C PRO A 128 -12.23 -21.17 -24.94
N THR A 129 -12.82 -21.35 -23.77
CA THR A 129 -12.71 -22.62 -23.05
C THR A 129 -13.47 -23.65 -23.85
N GLU A 130 -12.77 -24.55 -24.53
CA GLU A 130 -13.39 -25.76 -25.00
C GLU A 130 -13.98 -26.50 -23.80
N ARG A 131 -15.31 -26.60 -23.79
CA ARG A 131 -16.06 -27.44 -22.83
C ARG A 131 -16.25 -28.80 -23.38
#